data_471be43bcbb3b72078a698d8a2816250
#
_entry.id   471be43bcbb3b72078a698d8a2816250
#
_cell.length_a   1.000
_cell.length_b   1.000
_cell.length_c   1.000
_cell.angle_alpha   90.00
_cell.angle_beta   90.00
_cell.angle_gamma   90.00
#
_symmetry.space_group_name_H-M   'P 1'
#
loop_
_entity.id
_entity.type
_entity.pdbx_description
1 polymer ?
#
loop_
_entity_poly.entity_id
_entity_poly.type
_entity_poly.pdbx_seq_one_letter_code
_entity_poly.pdbx_strand_id
1 'polypeptide(L)'
;MNTLFSRRQVLATGAIGAAATAAAAAHAAEEHTMSQISVTSRTIPVEHIRIASQRPFAEVRRKLEASVPQLDPSIAEALARGDQKRMQDYEENGPKLSIFLAREHGALLQIAGGKRNAVQYEIGNPLTATKMTRHRLPAGVYAPLRVVLFEDEQGRGVFEYDRPSSFFGQFGDERVTEVGRYLDATLEAALRNAAE
;
A
#
# COMPACT_ATOMS: atom_id res chain seq x y z
N MET A 1 69.45 15.81 62.93
CA MET A 1 70.44 15.83 61.82
C MET A 1 69.73 15.40 60.55
N ASN A 2 69.71 16.32 59.64
CA ASN A 2 69.16 16.33 58.29
C ASN A 2 69.34 15.04 57.48
N THR A 3 68.34 14.65 56.70
CA THR A 3 68.55 14.33 55.28
C THR A 3 67.29 14.57 54.53
N LEU A 4 67.46 15.43 53.51
CA LEU A 4 66.57 15.80 52.44
C LEU A 4 66.22 14.57 51.58
N PHE A 5 64.94 14.29 51.34
CA PHE A 5 64.53 13.45 50.24
C PHE A 5 63.85 14.31 49.15
N SER A 6 64.50 14.26 48.05
CA SER A 6 64.20 14.95 46.82
C SER A 6 62.80 14.71 46.27
N ARG A 7 62.02 15.78 46.05
CA ARG A 7 60.78 15.84 45.27
C ARG A 7 61.13 15.81 43.78
N ARG A 8 61.19 14.64 43.18
CA ARG A 8 61.18 14.55 41.69
C ARG A 8 60.91 13.09 41.30
N GLN A 9 59.70 12.60 41.41
CA GLN A 9 59.21 11.40 40.65
C GLN A 9 57.72 11.12 40.90
N VAL A 10 56.82 12.07 40.66
CA VAL A 10 55.37 11.81 40.55
C VAL A 10 54.78 12.82 39.56
N LEU A 11 55.10 12.71 38.27
CA LEU A 11 54.42 13.42 37.20
C LEU A 11 54.61 12.74 35.84
N ALA A 12 54.42 11.43 35.75
CA ALA A 12 54.48 10.73 34.46
C ALA A 12 53.42 9.61 34.26
N THR A 13 52.45 9.46 35.18
CA THR A 13 51.46 8.35 35.08
C THR A 13 50.02 8.81 34.90
N GLY A 14 49.78 10.12 34.74
CA GLY A 14 48.41 10.67 34.64
C GLY A 14 47.91 10.91 33.21
N ALA A 15 48.75 10.87 32.18
CA ALA A 15 48.35 11.30 30.83
C ALA A 15 47.91 10.14 29.87
N ILE A 16 48.23 8.88 30.21
CA ILE A 16 47.88 7.74 29.35
C ILE A 16 46.48 7.18 29.66
N GLY A 17 45.98 7.38 30.87
CA GLY A 17 44.62 6.89 31.25
C GLY A 17 43.47 7.76 30.70
N ALA A 18 43.69 9.06 30.51
CA ALA A 18 42.62 9.96 30.03
C ALA A 18 42.34 9.87 28.53
N ALA A 19 43.34 9.52 27.72
CA ALA A 19 43.16 9.35 26.28
C ALA A 19 42.47 8.02 25.92
N ALA A 20 42.70 6.94 26.67
CA ALA A 20 42.07 5.66 26.43
C ALA A 20 40.57 5.64 26.84
N THR A 21 40.21 6.37 27.90
CA THR A 21 38.82 6.51 28.36
C THR A 21 38.00 7.43 27.44
N ALA A 22 38.60 8.46 26.87
CA ALA A 22 37.92 9.33 25.88
C ALA A 22 37.66 8.62 24.54
N ALA A 23 38.59 7.78 24.06
CA ALA A 23 38.42 7.01 22.84
C ALA A 23 37.36 5.88 23.02
N ALA A 24 37.30 5.22 24.19
CA ALA A 24 36.26 4.23 24.47
C ALA A 24 34.87 4.85 24.61
N ALA A 25 34.77 6.06 25.18
CA ALA A 25 33.50 6.80 25.30
C ALA A 25 33.01 7.31 23.92
N ALA A 26 33.92 7.73 23.03
CA ALA A 26 33.60 8.12 21.66
C ALA A 26 33.13 6.91 20.82
N HIS A 27 33.76 5.73 20.93
CA HIS A 27 33.33 4.52 20.27
C HIS A 27 31.96 4.01 20.78
N ALA A 28 31.71 4.09 22.10
CA ALA A 28 30.40 3.76 22.70
C ALA A 28 29.30 4.74 22.28
N ALA A 29 29.64 6.01 22.02
CA ALA A 29 28.70 7.02 21.51
C ALA A 29 28.39 6.82 20.02
N GLU A 30 29.32 6.32 19.21
CA GLU A 30 29.09 5.99 17.80
C GLU A 30 28.28 4.69 17.64
N GLU A 31 28.45 3.68 18.49
CA GLU A 31 27.61 2.47 18.46
C GLU A 31 26.16 2.71 18.90
N HIS A 32 25.87 3.76 19.67
CA HIS A 32 24.50 4.10 20.11
C HIS A 32 23.70 4.90 19.07
N THR A 33 24.29 5.29 17.95
CA THR A 33 23.62 6.02 16.87
C THR A 33 23.11 5.08 15.76
N MET A 34 23.30 3.77 15.90
CA MET A 34 22.83 2.77 14.93
C MET A 34 21.33 2.52 15.10
N SER A 35 20.56 3.21 14.28
CA SER A 35 19.22 2.81 13.81
C SER A 35 18.21 2.38 14.89
N GLN A 36 17.57 3.34 15.55
CA GLN A 36 16.33 3.05 16.26
C GLN A 36 15.21 2.83 15.24
N ILE A 37 14.94 1.55 14.92
CA ILE A 37 13.73 1.17 14.18
C ILE A 37 12.54 1.45 15.11
N SER A 38 11.63 2.32 14.67
CA SER A 38 10.37 2.58 15.38
C SER A 38 9.22 1.84 14.69
N VAL A 39 8.50 1.02 15.44
CA VAL A 39 7.29 0.34 14.98
C VAL A 39 6.09 0.92 15.74
N THR A 40 5.11 1.44 14.99
CA THR A 40 3.84 1.91 15.56
C THR A 40 2.68 1.16 14.92
N SER A 41 1.63 0.90 15.70
CA SER A 41 0.41 0.27 15.22
C SER A 41 -0.82 1.05 15.67
N ARG A 42 -1.87 1.00 14.83
CA ARG A 42 -3.18 1.48 15.22
C ARG A 42 -4.26 0.63 14.56
N THR A 43 -5.37 0.43 15.24
CA THR A 43 -6.57 -0.21 14.69
C THR A 43 -7.42 0.83 13.99
N ILE A 44 -7.93 0.51 12.80
CA ILE A 44 -8.88 1.32 12.04
C ILE A 44 -10.13 0.49 11.75
N PRO A 45 -11.35 1.09 11.80
CA PRO A 45 -12.55 0.44 11.32
C PRO A 45 -12.55 0.43 9.78
N VAL A 46 -12.91 -0.70 9.18
CA VAL A 46 -13.09 -0.86 7.74
C VAL A 46 -14.49 -1.38 7.47
N GLU A 47 -15.20 -0.77 6.52
CA GLU A 47 -16.51 -1.23 6.10
C GLU A 47 -16.37 -2.24 4.97
N HIS A 48 -16.74 -3.49 5.24
CA HIS A 48 -16.72 -4.58 4.27
C HIS A 48 -18.03 -4.65 3.50
N ILE A 49 -17.95 -4.69 2.16
CA ILE A 49 -19.10 -4.69 1.26
C ILE A 49 -19.19 -6.02 0.53
N ARG A 50 -20.43 -6.54 0.45
CA ARG A 50 -20.77 -7.71 -0.34
C ARG A 50 -21.85 -7.37 -1.36
N ILE A 51 -21.64 -7.72 -2.64
CA ILE A 51 -22.62 -7.62 -3.72
C ILE A 51 -22.86 -9.02 -4.28
N ALA A 52 -24.03 -9.57 -4.04
CA ALA A 52 -24.43 -10.88 -4.52
C ALA A 52 -25.27 -10.75 -5.79
N SER A 53 -24.88 -11.43 -6.85
CA SER A 53 -25.62 -11.51 -8.12
C SER A 53 -26.54 -12.71 -8.13
N GLN A 54 -27.59 -12.67 -8.96
CA GLN A 54 -28.38 -13.84 -9.34
C GLN A 54 -27.82 -14.53 -10.61
N ARG A 55 -26.81 -13.93 -11.24
CA ARG A 55 -26.18 -14.44 -12.46
C ARG A 55 -25.05 -15.42 -12.14
N PRO A 56 -24.78 -16.37 -13.07
CA PRO A 56 -23.61 -17.24 -12.95
C PRO A 56 -22.31 -16.46 -12.83
N PHE A 57 -21.37 -16.97 -12.06
CA PHE A 57 -20.02 -16.38 -11.91
C PHE A 57 -19.36 -15.99 -13.24
N ALA A 58 -19.41 -16.89 -14.25
CA ALA A 58 -18.79 -16.64 -15.54
C ALA A 58 -19.41 -15.44 -16.29
N GLU A 59 -20.71 -15.21 -16.13
CA GLU A 59 -21.40 -14.06 -16.72
C GLU A 59 -21.00 -12.76 -16.03
N VAL A 60 -21.02 -12.73 -14.71
CA VAL A 60 -20.61 -11.58 -13.89
C VAL A 60 -19.16 -11.20 -14.19
N ARG A 61 -18.26 -12.20 -14.25
CA ARG A 61 -16.86 -12.00 -14.63
C ARG A 61 -16.73 -11.35 -16.00
N ARG A 62 -17.37 -11.92 -17.00
CA ARG A 62 -17.32 -11.40 -18.37
C ARG A 62 -17.83 -9.96 -18.46
N LYS A 63 -18.91 -9.62 -17.76
CA LYS A 63 -19.47 -8.26 -17.73
C LYS A 63 -18.51 -7.27 -17.05
N LEU A 64 -17.89 -7.65 -15.93
CA LEU A 64 -16.88 -6.82 -15.28
C LEU A 64 -15.71 -6.54 -16.24
N GLU A 65 -15.11 -7.59 -16.81
CA GLU A 65 -13.93 -7.48 -17.68
C GLU A 65 -14.23 -6.75 -18.99
N ALA A 66 -15.50 -6.74 -19.45
CA ALA A 66 -15.94 -5.95 -20.60
C ALA A 66 -16.14 -4.46 -20.28
N SER A 67 -16.55 -4.13 -19.05
CA SER A 67 -16.84 -2.74 -18.63
C SER A 67 -15.66 -2.04 -17.97
N VAL A 68 -14.75 -2.77 -17.35
CA VAL A 68 -13.53 -2.28 -16.74
C VAL A 68 -12.33 -2.83 -17.49
N PRO A 69 -11.72 -2.06 -18.40
CA PRO A 69 -10.64 -2.55 -19.26
C PRO A 69 -9.35 -2.82 -18.47
N GLN A 70 -8.47 -3.64 -19.02
CA GLN A 70 -7.10 -3.75 -18.53
C GLN A 70 -6.40 -2.40 -18.66
N LEU A 71 -5.54 -2.08 -17.69
CA LEU A 71 -4.71 -0.88 -17.79
C LEU A 71 -3.79 -0.98 -19.01
N ASP A 72 -3.85 0.02 -19.87
CA ASP A 72 -2.97 0.13 -21.03
C ASP A 72 -1.52 0.29 -20.56
N PRO A 73 -0.60 -0.64 -20.91
CA PRO A 73 0.81 -0.53 -20.53
C PRO A 73 1.47 0.79 -20.92
N SER A 74 1.03 1.42 -22.03
CA SER A 74 1.55 2.71 -22.48
C SER A 74 1.32 3.85 -21.48
N ILE A 75 0.30 3.73 -20.63
CA ILE A 75 0.00 4.70 -19.57
C ILE A 75 1.07 4.61 -18.46
N ALA A 76 1.43 3.39 -18.05
CA ALA A 76 2.50 3.20 -17.08
C ALA A 76 3.85 3.75 -17.59
N GLU A 77 4.16 3.53 -18.87
CA GLU A 77 5.35 4.08 -19.51
C GLU A 77 5.31 5.61 -19.59
N ALA A 78 4.18 6.19 -19.95
CA ALA A 78 4.02 7.64 -20.04
C ALA A 78 4.16 8.30 -18.65
N LEU A 79 3.61 7.68 -17.60
CA LEU A 79 3.82 8.11 -16.20
C LEU A 79 5.30 8.09 -15.82
N ALA A 80 6.00 7.00 -16.14
CA ALA A 80 7.43 6.87 -15.83
C ALA A 80 8.29 7.92 -16.53
N ARG A 81 7.90 8.36 -17.75
CA ARG A 81 8.58 9.41 -18.52
C ARG A 81 8.13 10.83 -18.17
N GLY A 82 7.09 10.99 -17.32
CA GLY A 82 6.52 12.30 -17.00
C GLY A 82 5.82 12.98 -18.19
N ASP A 83 5.23 12.21 -19.11
CA ASP A 83 4.52 12.71 -20.29
C ASP A 83 3.20 13.38 -19.91
N GLN A 84 3.27 14.66 -19.61
CA GLN A 84 2.13 15.45 -19.15
C GLN A 84 0.97 15.49 -20.16
N LYS A 85 1.28 15.58 -21.47
CA LYS A 85 0.25 15.63 -22.52
C LYS A 85 -0.53 14.33 -22.58
N ARG A 86 0.15 13.19 -22.53
CA ARG A 86 -0.49 11.87 -22.50
C ARG A 86 -1.31 11.67 -21.23
N MET A 87 -0.82 12.18 -20.09
CA MET A 87 -1.55 12.10 -18.83
C MET A 87 -2.80 12.96 -18.82
N GLN A 88 -2.75 14.16 -19.40
CA GLN A 88 -3.94 15.00 -19.53
C GLN A 88 -5.00 14.33 -20.44
N ASP A 89 -4.59 13.80 -21.59
CA ASP A 89 -5.50 13.04 -22.47
C ASP A 89 -6.13 11.84 -21.76
N TYR A 90 -5.34 11.10 -20.98
CA TYR A 90 -5.86 9.98 -20.20
C TYR A 90 -6.81 10.42 -19.07
N GLU A 91 -6.59 11.58 -18.46
CA GLU A 91 -7.51 12.13 -17.44
C GLU A 91 -8.84 12.54 -18.05
N GLU A 92 -8.83 13.11 -19.25
CA GLU A 92 -10.03 13.60 -19.95
C GLU A 92 -10.82 12.48 -20.63
N ASN A 93 -10.14 11.54 -21.27
CA ASN A 93 -10.73 10.56 -22.19
C ASN A 93 -10.55 9.11 -21.75
N GLY A 94 -9.72 8.83 -20.76
CA GLY A 94 -9.44 7.48 -20.28
C GLY A 94 -10.56 6.88 -19.41
N PRO A 95 -10.48 5.58 -19.12
CA PRO A 95 -11.44 4.92 -18.25
C PRO A 95 -11.32 5.41 -16.82
N LYS A 96 -12.46 5.53 -16.12
CA LYS A 96 -12.49 5.88 -14.69
C LYS A 96 -11.80 4.85 -13.82
N LEU A 97 -11.89 3.58 -14.20
CA LEU A 97 -11.26 2.43 -13.56
C LEU A 97 -10.64 1.52 -14.61
N SER A 98 -9.51 0.92 -14.26
CA SER A 98 -8.85 -0.14 -15.04
C SER A 98 -8.47 -1.29 -14.13
N ILE A 99 -8.39 -2.50 -14.69
CA ILE A 99 -7.83 -3.67 -14.03
C ILE A 99 -6.31 -3.63 -14.20
N PHE A 100 -5.58 -3.54 -13.09
CA PHE A 100 -4.12 -3.62 -13.07
C PHE A 100 -3.64 -5.07 -13.09
N LEU A 101 -4.39 -5.93 -12.39
CA LEU A 101 -4.04 -7.33 -12.23
C LEU A 101 -5.29 -8.16 -11.90
N ALA A 102 -5.34 -9.39 -12.43
CA ALA A 102 -6.29 -10.42 -12.02
C ALA A 102 -5.52 -11.68 -11.58
N ARG A 103 -5.81 -12.17 -10.36
CA ARG A 103 -5.20 -13.39 -9.79
C ARG A 103 -6.25 -14.47 -9.66
N GLU A 104 -6.01 -15.62 -10.30
CA GLU A 104 -6.90 -16.78 -10.29
C GLU A 104 -6.76 -17.59 -8.99
N HIS A 105 -7.41 -17.12 -7.92
CA HIS A 105 -7.41 -17.81 -6.63
C HIS A 105 -8.06 -19.19 -6.70
N GLY A 106 -9.10 -19.34 -7.56
CA GLY A 106 -9.74 -20.62 -7.80
C GLY A 106 -8.79 -21.69 -8.36
N ALA A 107 -7.86 -21.30 -9.23
CA ALA A 107 -6.84 -22.20 -9.75
C ALA A 107 -5.86 -22.66 -8.65
N LEU A 108 -5.53 -21.77 -7.71
CA LEU A 108 -4.67 -22.11 -6.58
C LEU A 108 -5.32 -23.12 -5.62
N LEU A 109 -6.65 -23.09 -5.47
CA LEU A 109 -7.39 -24.05 -4.63
C LEU A 109 -7.25 -25.48 -5.13
N GLN A 110 -6.98 -25.73 -6.41
CA GLN A 110 -6.79 -27.06 -6.95
C GLN A 110 -5.61 -27.80 -6.28
N ILE A 111 -4.56 -27.07 -5.88
CA ILE A 111 -3.42 -27.64 -5.14
C ILE A 111 -3.87 -28.18 -3.77
N ALA A 112 -4.89 -27.54 -3.16
CA ALA A 112 -5.47 -27.97 -1.89
C ALA A 112 -6.67 -28.91 -2.04
N GLY A 113 -6.89 -29.47 -3.25
CA GLY A 113 -8.02 -30.37 -3.53
C GLY A 113 -9.37 -29.68 -3.68
N GLY A 114 -9.42 -28.34 -3.71
CA GLY A 114 -10.63 -27.57 -3.91
C GLY A 114 -10.88 -27.29 -5.40
N LYS A 115 -12.18 -27.08 -5.74
CA LYS A 115 -12.58 -26.68 -7.09
C LYS A 115 -13.68 -25.64 -6.97
N ARG A 116 -13.28 -24.36 -6.94
CA ARG A 116 -14.22 -23.22 -6.92
C ARG A 116 -13.66 -22.09 -7.77
N ASN A 117 -14.52 -21.30 -8.39
CA ASN A 117 -14.10 -20.14 -9.15
C ASN A 117 -13.94 -18.94 -8.20
N ALA A 118 -12.75 -18.34 -8.24
CA ALA A 118 -12.46 -17.11 -7.50
C ALA A 118 -11.33 -16.34 -8.18
N VAL A 119 -11.53 -15.03 -8.39
CA VAL A 119 -10.54 -14.13 -8.97
C VAL A 119 -10.42 -12.91 -8.06
N GLN A 120 -9.19 -12.54 -7.70
CA GLN A 120 -8.91 -11.26 -7.07
C GLN A 120 -8.48 -10.27 -8.15
N TYR A 121 -9.13 -9.14 -8.19
CA TYR A 121 -8.77 -8.01 -9.04
C TYR A 121 -8.10 -6.90 -8.25
N GLU A 122 -7.09 -6.30 -8.85
CA GLU A 122 -6.57 -4.99 -8.47
C GLU A 122 -7.15 -3.96 -9.45
N ILE A 123 -8.04 -3.09 -8.95
CA ILE A 123 -8.82 -2.14 -9.76
C ILE A 123 -8.51 -0.72 -9.30
N GLY A 124 -8.34 0.21 -10.24
CA GLY A 124 -8.09 1.59 -9.91
C GLY A 124 -7.84 2.46 -11.13
N ASN A 125 -7.31 3.66 -10.87
CA ASN A 125 -6.82 4.57 -11.91
C ASN A 125 -5.54 5.24 -11.38
N PRO A 126 -4.42 5.21 -12.12
CA PRO A 126 -3.14 5.71 -11.63
C PRO A 126 -3.19 7.22 -11.32
N LEU A 127 -3.93 8.02 -12.09
CA LEU A 127 -4.06 9.46 -11.83
C LEU A 127 -4.94 9.75 -10.61
N THR A 128 -5.98 8.95 -10.37
CA THR A 128 -6.77 9.04 -9.14
C THR A 128 -5.91 8.72 -7.91
N ALA A 129 -5.02 7.74 -7.99
CA ALA A 129 -4.07 7.44 -6.91
C ALA A 129 -3.15 8.64 -6.62
N THR A 130 -2.67 9.37 -7.65
CA THR A 130 -1.81 10.56 -7.43
C THR A 130 -2.55 11.71 -6.73
N LYS A 131 -3.88 11.82 -6.89
CA LYS A 131 -4.71 12.83 -6.18
C LYS A 131 -4.69 12.60 -4.66
N MET A 132 -4.46 11.38 -4.20
CA MET A 132 -4.31 11.03 -2.78
C MET A 132 -2.85 11.08 -2.33
N THR A 133 -1.96 10.39 -3.06
CA THR A 133 -0.57 10.22 -2.63
C THR A 133 0.22 11.52 -2.62
N ARG A 134 -0.13 12.53 -3.45
CA ARG A 134 0.46 13.87 -3.37
C ARG A 134 0.26 14.57 -2.03
N HIS A 135 -0.79 14.19 -1.28
CA HIS A 135 -1.12 14.74 0.03
C HIS A 135 -0.70 13.82 1.17
N ARG A 136 -0.84 12.52 0.97
CA ARG A 136 -0.51 11.47 1.94
C ARG A 136 0.12 10.27 1.22
N LEU A 137 1.43 10.22 1.11
CA LEU A 137 2.15 9.11 0.45
C LEU A 137 1.71 7.73 0.96
N PRO A 138 1.46 7.50 2.28
CA PRO A 138 1.01 6.20 2.77
C PRO A 138 -0.34 5.74 2.23
N ALA A 139 -1.16 6.61 1.61
CA ALA A 139 -2.38 6.20 0.92
C ALA A 139 -2.09 5.16 -0.20
N GLY A 140 -0.88 5.15 -0.74
CA GLY A 140 -0.42 4.15 -1.72
C GLY A 140 -0.51 2.69 -1.24
N VAL A 141 -0.57 2.42 0.08
CA VAL A 141 -0.79 1.08 0.64
C VAL A 141 -2.10 0.45 0.15
N TYR A 142 -3.10 1.28 -0.16
CA TYR A 142 -4.45 0.84 -0.52
C TYR A 142 -4.79 1.04 -2.01
N ALA A 143 -3.81 1.41 -2.82
CA ALA A 143 -3.99 1.64 -4.26
C ALA A 143 -3.05 0.72 -5.08
N PRO A 144 -3.56 -0.11 -6.00
CA PRO A 144 -4.97 -0.26 -6.43
C PRO A 144 -5.90 -0.89 -5.38
N LEU A 145 -7.22 -0.68 -5.56
CA LEU A 145 -8.25 -1.31 -4.73
C LEU A 145 -8.31 -2.82 -5.00
N ARG A 146 -8.53 -3.61 -3.97
CA ARG A 146 -8.69 -5.07 -4.08
C ARG A 146 -10.15 -5.46 -4.04
N VAL A 147 -10.58 -6.25 -5.01
CA VAL A 147 -11.93 -6.81 -5.14
C VAL A 147 -11.80 -8.30 -5.39
N VAL A 148 -12.54 -9.12 -4.67
CA VAL A 148 -12.67 -10.55 -4.96
C VAL A 148 -14.02 -10.79 -5.61
N LEU A 149 -14.02 -11.48 -6.76
CA LEU A 149 -15.19 -12.10 -7.35
C LEU A 149 -15.08 -13.61 -7.16
N PHE A 150 -16.06 -14.24 -6.55
CA PHE A 150 -16.09 -15.69 -6.35
C PHE A 150 -17.48 -16.27 -6.63
N GLU A 151 -17.56 -17.57 -6.83
CA GLU A 151 -18.82 -18.29 -6.97
C GLU A 151 -19.37 -18.70 -5.60
N ASP A 152 -20.68 -18.50 -5.38
CA ASP A 152 -21.36 -19.05 -4.23
C ASP A 152 -21.69 -20.55 -4.41
N GLU A 153 -22.40 -21.16 -3.45
CA GLU A 153 -22.77 -22.57 -3.50
C GLU A 153 -23.74 -22.93 -4.65
N GLN A 154 -24.38 -21.92 -5.23
CA GLN A 154 -25.28 -22.06 -6.36
C GLN A 154 -24.58 -21.70 -7.71
N GLY A 155 -23.28 -21.45 -7.69
CA GLY A 155 -22.50 -21.08 -8.89
C GLY A 155 -22.70 -19.63 -9.36
N ARG A 156 -23.33 -18.77 -8.51
CA ARG A 156 -23.57 -17.36 -8.82
C ARG A 156 -22.38 -16.49 -8.44
N GLY A 157 -22.24 -15.36 -9.13
CA GLY A 157 -21.14 -14.42 -8.84
C GLY A 157 -21.40 -13.57 -7.60
N VAL A 158 -20.39 -13.44 -6.75
CA VAL A 158 -20.39 -12.58 -5.55
C VAL A 158 -19.14 -11.75 -5.54
N PHE A 159 -19.29 -10.43 -5.40
CA PHE A 159 -18.19 -9.52 -5.12
C PHE A 159 -18.07 -9.27 -3.62
N GLU A 160 -16.83 -9.23 -3.13
CA GLU A 160 -16.49 -8.68 -1.82
C GLU A 160 -15.29 -7.73 -1.94
N TYR A 161 -15.38 -6.61 -1.22
CA TYR A 161 -14.33 -5.59 -1.18
C TYR A 161 -14.52 -4.69 0.07
N ASP A 162 -13.50 -3.96 0.43
CA ASP A 162 -13.58 -2.98 1.50
C ASP A 162 -13.88 -1.60 0.92
N ARG A 163 -14.82 -0.87 1.55
CA ARG A 163 -15.23 0.49 1.13
C ARG A 163 -14.04 1.44 1.15
N PRO A 164 -13.64 2.02 0.02
CA PRO A 164 -12.48 2.89 -0.08
C PRO A 164 -12.42 4.01 0.95
N SER A 165 -13.49 4.78 1.16
CA SER A 165 -13.49 5.89 2.11
C SER A 165 -13.25 5.44 3.56
N SER A 166 -13.61 4.20 3.93
CA SER A 166 -13.42 3.69 5.28
C SER A 166 -11.94 3.55 5.67
N PHE A 167 -11.08 3.21 4.73
CA PHE A 167 -9.64 3.12 5.00
C PHE A 167 -8.85 4.35 4.52
N PHE A 168 -9.29 5.08 3.49
CA PHE A 168 -8.64 6.35 3.12
C PHE A 168 -8.91 7.46 4.14
N GLY A 169 -10.05 7.48 4.82
CA GLY A 169 -10.38 8.45 5.88
C GLY A 169 -9.43 8.40 7.08
N GLN A 170 -8.73 7.29 7.29
CA GLN A 170 -7.76 7.16 8.39
C GLN A 170 -6.61 8.17 8.36
N PHE A 171 -6.31 8.76 7.19
CA PHE A 171 -5.18 9.68 7.04
C PHE A 171 -5.48 11.08 7.57
N GLY A 172 -6.74 11.39 7.95
CA GLY A 172 -7.14 12.67 8.52
C GLY A 172 -6.93 13.87 7.59
N ASP A 173 -6.95 13.62 6.27
CA ASP A 173 -6.85 14.64 5.21
C ASP A 173 -8.11 14.54 4.35
N GLU A 174 -8.94 15.61 4.38
CA GLU A 174 -10.22 15.60 3.69
C GLU A 174 -10.07 15.42 2.17
N ARG A 175 -9.00 15.94 1.56
CA ARG A 175 -8.71 15.74 0.14
C ARG A 175 -8.51 14.27 -0.23
N VAL A 176 -7.93 13.48 0.67
CA VAL A 176 -7.78 12.03 0.51
C VAL A 176 -9.11 11.33 0.73
N THR A 177 -9.88 11.76 1.73
CA THR A 177 -11.20 11.21 2.05
C THR A 177 -12.21 11.44 0.91
N GLU A 178 -12.20 12.63 0.29
CA GLU A 178 -13.06 12.94 -0.87
C GLU A 178 -12.77 12.04 -2.06
N VAL A 179 -11.50 11.77 -2.35
CA VAL A 179 -11.13 10.79 -3.39
C VAL A 179 -11.59 9.38 -3.00
N GLY A 180 -11.51 9.02 -1.71
CA GLY A 180 -12.09 7.76 -1.20
C GLY A 180 -13.58 7.65 -1.49
N ARG A 181 -14.38 8.69 -1.23
CA ARG A 181 -15.83 8.73 -1.52
C ARG A 181 -16.12 8.66 -3.03
N TYR A 182 -15.32 9.33 -3.85
CA TYR A 182 -15.41 9.20 -5.30
C TYR A 182 -15.19 7.74 -5.74
N LEU A 183 -14.20 7.06 -5.15
CA LEU A 183 -13.91 5.66 -5.44
C LEU A 183 -15.01 4.73 -4.93
N ASP A 184 -15.66 5.04 -3.77
CA ASP A 184 -16.83 4.30 -3.28
C ASP A 184 -17.92 4.23 -4.37
N ALA A 185 -18.33 5.39 -4.87
CA ALA A 185 -19.39 5.49 -5.86
C ALA A 185 -19.00 4.86 -7.21
N THR A 186 -17.75 5.09 -7.65
CA THR A 186 -17.29 4.63 -8.97
C THR A 186 -17.09 3.12 -9.00
N LEU A 187 -16.49 2.55 -7.96
CA LEU A 187 -16.27 1.11 -7.85
C LEU A 187 -17.60 0.38 -7.66
N GLU A 188 -18.44 0.82 -6.73
CA GLU A 188 -19.72 0.18 -6.46
C GLU A 188 -20.61 0.16 -7.70
N ALA A 189 -20.67 1.27 -8.47
CA ALA A 189 -21.42 1.33 -9.72
C ALA A 189 -20.92 0.32 -10.75
N ALA A 190 -19.61 0.17 -10.92
CA ALA A 190 -19.02 -0.80 -11.85
C ALA A 190 -19.34 -2.24 -11.45
N LEU A 191 -19.23 -2.57 -10.15
CA LEU A 191 -19.49 -3.92 -9.65
C LEU A 191 -20.98 -4.28 -9.70
N ARG A 192 -21.87 -3.33 -9.36
CA ARG A 192 -23.34 -3.53 -9.49
C ARG A 192 -23.74 -3.77 -10.93
N ASN A 193 -23.26 -2.94 -11.86
CA ASN A 193 -23.53 -3.14 -13.29
C ASN A 193 -23.07 -4.51 -13.80
N ALA A 194 -21.95 -5.03 -13.31
CA ALA A 194 -21.49 -6.37 -13.67
C ALA A 194 -22.34 -7.48 -13.02
N ALA A 195 -22.93 -7.22 -11.83
CA ALA A 195 -23.75 -8.18 -11.09
C ALA A 195 -25.19 -8.29 -11.59
N GLU A 196 -25.71 -7.28 -12.29
CA GLU A 196 -27.04 -7.27 -12.93
C GLU A 196 -27.11 -8.17 -14.17
#